data_9d07077f33267f19065206a0060a8579
#
_entry.id   9d07077f33267f19065206a0060a8579
#
_cell.length_a   1.000
_cell.length_b   1.000
_cell.length_c   1.000
_cell.angle_alpha   90.00
_cell.angle_beta   90.00
_cell.angle_gamma   90.00
#
_symmetry.space_group_name_H-M   'P 1'
#
loop_
_entity.id
_entity.type
_entity.pdbx_description
1 polymer ?
#
loop_
_entity_poly.entity_id
_entity_poly.type
_entity_poly.pdbx_seq_one_letter_code
_entity_poly.pdbx_strand_id
1 'polypeptide(L)'
;MRIAVGIFGRRNVGKSSIMNMLSNQSASIVSDVAGTTTDTVQKSIEIHGLGVATLFDTVGVDDAGEFGQKRILKTNETIENIDIAVLVVENNEFAKFESELIDKFKSLNKPFLLLVNKCDLKETKSEFLNLIKPFKFIKTSAKTKLNLELIYEGLAEISKQISH
;
A
#
# COMPACT_ATOMS: atom_id res chain seq x y z
N MET A 1 -11.24 -3.93 16.49
CA MET A 1 -9.83 -4.31 16.22
C MET A 1 -9.19 -3.29 15.31
N ARG A 2 -7.95 -2.96 15.57
CA ARG A 2 -7.21 -2.00 14.76
C ARG A 2 -6.18 -2.72 13.91
N ILE A 3 -6.21 -2.45 12.61
CA ILE A 3 -5.30 -3.07 11.65
C ILE A 3 -4.31 -2.03 11.14
N ALA A 4 -3.05 -2.37 11.11
CA ALA A 4 -2.01 -1.49 10.58
C ALA A 4 -1.77 -1.82 9.11
N VAL A 5 -1.95 -0.83 8.23
CA VAL A 5 -1.78 -1.00 6.80
C VAL A 5 -0.63 -0.12 6.33
N GLY A 6 0.43 -0.73 5.85
CA GLY A 6 1.57 0.02 5.32
C GLY A 6 1.42 0.25 3.82
N ILE A 7 1.62 1.49 3.40
CA ILE A 7 1.52 1.88 1.99
C ILE A 7 2.93 2.02 1.43
N PHE A 8 3.27 1.18 0.48
CA PHE A 8 4.60 1.13 -0.13
C PHE A 8 4.52 1.54 -1.60
N GLY A 9 5.63 1.96 -2.13
CA GLY A 9 5.72 2.30 -3.55
C GLY A 9 6.83 3.31 -3.78
N ARG A 10 7.22 3.43 -5.04
CA ARG A 10 8.24 4.41 -5.42
C ARG A 10 7.73 5.82 -5.29
N ARG A 11 8.63 6.78 -5.30
CA ARG A 11 8.25 8.17 -5.43
C ARG A 11 7.46 8.34 -6.72
N ASN A 12 6.51 9.24 -6.70
CA ASN A 12 5.72 9.62 -7.88
C ASN A 12 4.77 8.56 -8.40
N VAL A 13 4.60 7.45 -7.71
CA VAL A 13 3.55 6.49 -8.08
C VAL A 13 2.18 6.92 -7.56
N GLY A 14 2.15 7.93 -6.69
CA GLY A 14 0.90 8.45 -6.16
C GLY A 14 0.51 7.90 -4.80
N LYS A 15 1.48 7.50 -3.99
CA LYS A 15 1.17 6.99 -2.64
C LYS A 15 0.36 7.97 -1.82
N SER A 16 0.78 9.23 -1.78
CA SER A 16 0.08 10.25 -1.01
C SER A 16 -1.33 10.46 -1.52
N SER A 17 -1.51 10.45 -2.84
CA SER A 17 -2.83 10.58 -3.44
C SER A 17 -3.71 9.40 -3.11
N ILE A 18 -3.14 8.20 -3.11
CA ILE A 18 -3.87 7.00 -2.72
C ILE A 18 -4.28 7.09 -1.25
N MET A 19 -3.37 7.49 -0.37
CA MET A 19 -3.70 7.65 1.05
C MET A 19 -4.81 8.67 1.25
N ASN A 20 -4.74 9.80 0.52
CA ASN A 20 -5.77 10.81 0.61
C ASN A 20 -7.11 10.30 0.09
N MET A 21 -7.09 9.57 -1.01
CA MET A 21 -8.30 8.98 -1.56
C MET A 21 -8.96 8.04 -0.55
N LEU A 22 -8.17 7.15 0.04
CA LEU A 22 -8.69 6.20 1.02
C LEU A 22 -9.21 6.91 2.27
N SER A 23 -8.50 7.93 2.72
CA SER A 23 -8.88 8.66 3.93
C SER A 23 -10.10 9.53 3.74
N ASN A 24 -10.15 10.23 2.62
CA ASN A 24 -11.22 11.21 2.38
C ASN A 24 -12.54 10.58 2.06
N GLN A 25 -12.53 9.35 1.59
CA GLN A 25 -13.76 8.65 1.23
C GLN A 25 -14.27 7.74 2.34
N SER A 26 -13.53 7.58 3.42
CA SER A 26 -14.01 6.77 4.54
C SER A 26 -15.02 7.58 5.34
N ALA A 27 -15.86 6.87 6.09
CA ALA A 27 -16.92 7.50 6.84
C ALA A 27 -16.41 8.49 7.87
N SER A 28 -15.26 8.24 8.42
CA SER A 28 -14.68 9.16 9.39
C SER A 28 -13.17 8.96 9.48
N ILE A 29 -12.49 10.09 9.60
CA ILE A 29 -11.07 10.07 9.93
C ILE A 29 -11.00 10.13 11.45
N VAL A 30 -10.42 9.10 12.03
CA VAL A 30 -10.35 9.03 13.48
C VAL A 30 -9.32 10.00 14.03
N SER A 31 -8.16 10.04 13.42
CA SER A 31 -7.14 11.01 13.83
C SER A 31 -6.03 11.06 12.80
N ASP A 32 -5.39 12.23 12.73
CA ASP A 32 -4.14 12.40 12.03
C ASP A 32 -3.04 12.46 13.08
N VAL A 33 -2.11 11.55 12.98
CA VAL A 33 -0.97 11.57 13.88
C VAL A 33 0.14 12.32 13.18
N ALA A 34 0.16 13.59 13.44
CA ALA A 34 1.18 14.47 12.85
C ALA A 34 2.23 14.78 13.87
N GLY A 35 3.31 15.33 13.42
CA GLY A 35 4.25 15.98 14.31
C GLY A 35 5.33 15.11 14.86
N THR A 36 5.35 13.88 14.54
CA THR A 36 6.53 13.13 14.84
C THR A 36 7.55 13.39 13.75
N THR A 37 8.74 13.55 14.13
CA THR A 37 9.81 13.85 13.21
C THR A 37 10.18 12.65 12.34
N THR A 38 9.34 11.68 12.34
CA THR A 38 9.63 10.47 11.60
C THR A 38 9.22 10.59 10.16
N ASP A 39 9.71 9.68 9.39
CA ASP A 39 9.45 9.60 7.96
C ASP A 39 8.07 9.03 7.66
N THR A 40 7.23 8.87 8.66
CA THR A 40 5.96 8.19 8.52
C THR A 40 4.80 9.12 8.76
N VAL A 41 3.90 9.18 7.80
CA VAL A 41 2.62 9.85 7.96
C VAL A 41 1.59 8.80 8.26
N GLN A 42 0.75 9.06 9.27
CA GLN A 42 -0.26 8.10 9.70
C GLN A 42 -1.64 8.72 9.63
N LYS A 43 -2.61 7.92 9.20
CA LYS A 43 -4.02 8.31 9.21
C LYS A 43 -4.84 7.12 9.64
N SER A 44 -5.71 7.33 10.61
CA SER A 44 -6.62 6.28 11.06
C SER A 44 -7.98 6.51 10.43
N ILE A 45 -8.48 5.47 9.77
CA ILE A 45 -9.76 5.52 9.07
C ILE A 45 -10.60 4.33 9.48
N GLU A 46 -11.89 4.43 9.23
CA GLU A 46 -12.80 3.32 9.46
C GLU A 46 -13.21 2.73 8.13
N ILE A 47 -13.00 1.43 7.97
CA ILE A 47 -13.33 0.73 6.74
C ILE A 47 -14.45 -0.27 7.05
N HIS A 48 -15.54 -0.18 6.30
CA HIS A 48 -16.66 -1.08 6.48
C HIS A 48 -16.22 -2.52 6.26
N GLY A 49 -16.54 -3.37 7.21
CA GLY A 49 -16.17 -4.78 7.14
C GLY A 49 -14.82 -5.10 7.75
N LEU A 50 -14.00 -4.08 8.00
CA LEU A 50 -12.68 -4.28 8.59
C LEU A 50 -12.58 -3.68 9.99
N GLY A 51 -13.14 -2.50 10.19
CA GLY A 51 -13.02 -1.76 11.44
C GLY A 51 -12.05 -0.60 11.28
N VAL A 52 -11.30 -0.29 12.32
CA VAL A 52 -10.36 0.82 12.29
C VAL A 52 -9.04 0.34 11.66
N ALA A 53 -8.60 1.05 10.64
CA ALA A 53 -7.32 0.79 10.00
C ALA A 53 -6.45 2.03 10.13
N THR A 54 -5.19 1.83 10.48
CA THR A 54 -4.21 2.90 10.49
C THR A 54 -3.34 2.74 9.25
N LEU A 55 -3.35 3.77 8.42
CA LEU A 55 -2.56 3.79 7.19
C LEU A 55 -1.23 4.46 7.46
N PHE A 56 -0.16 3.80 7.08
CA PHE A 56 1.20 4.31 7.26
C PHE A 56 1.84 4.54 5.89
N ASP A 57 2.24 5.77 5.62
CA ASP A 57 3.04 6.06 4.44
C ASP A 57 4.50 5.70 4.77
N THR A 58 5.05 4.75 4.05
CA THR A 58 6.38 4.25 4.33
C THR A 58 7.44 5.03 3.55
N VAL A 59 7.44 6.32 3.74
CA VAL A 59 8.41 7.21 3.08
C VAL A 59 9.83 6.76 3.39
N GLY A 60 10.67 6.75 2.36
CA GLY A 60 12.07 6.38 2.52
C GLY A 60 12.38 4.94 2.23
N VAL A 61 11.38 4.09 2.17
CA VAL A 61 11.61 2.68 1.84
C VAL A 61 12.13 2.55 0.41
N ASP A 62 11.65 3.40 -0.47
CA ASP A 62 12.03 3.41 -1.88
C ASP A 62 13.24 4.28 -2.18
N ASP A 63 13.83 4.86 -1.15
CA ASP A 63 14.96 5.74 -1.35
C ASP A 63 16.16 4.90 -1.81
N ALA A 64 16.65 5.20 -2.99
CA ALA A 64 17.81 4.50 -3.56
C ALA A 64 19.05 4.95 -2.81
N GLY A 65 18.99 4.76 -1.54
CA GLY A 65 19.89 5.38 -0.68
C GLY A 65 21.26 4.79 -0.64
N GLU A 66 22.08 5.62 -0.23
CA GLU A 66 23.46 5.42 0.02
C GLU A 66 23.71 4.42 1.14
N PHE A 67 22.71 4.07 1.92
CA PHE A 67 22.87 3.20 3.08
C PHE A 67 22.03 1.94 2.92
N GLY A 68 22.43 1.11 1.96
CA GLY A 68 21.67 -0.06 1.60
C GLY A 68 21.28 -0.94 2.77
N GLN A 69 22.21 -1.22 3.67
CA GLN A 69 21.92 -2.08 4.80
C GLN A 69 20.94 -1.47 5.78
N LYS A 70 21.11 -0.17 6.07
CA LYS A 70 20.17 0.52 6.95
C LYS A 70 18.78 0.55 6.35
N ARG A 71 18.71 0.76 5.04
CA ARG A 71 17.43 0.77 4.37
C ARG A 71 16.75 -0.59 4.42
N ILE A 72 17.51 -1.66 4.24
CA ILE A 72 16.98 -3.01 4.31
C ILE A 72 16.44 -3.30 5.70
N LEU A 73 17.20 -2.94 6.74
CA LEU A 73 16.76 -3.14 8.11
C LEU A 73 15.50 -2.36 8.43
N LYS A 74 15.44 -1.10 7.99
CA LYS A 74 14.28 -0.27 8.23
C LYS A 74 13.06 -0.81 7.49
N THR A 75 13.24 -1.29 6.28
CA THR A 75 12.17 -1.88 5.51
C THR A 75 11.62 -3.10 6.23
N ASN A 76 12.49 -3.98 6.69
CA ASN A 76 12.07 -5.17 7.40
C ASN A 76 11.31 -4.84 8.68
N GLU A 77 11.81 -3.89 9.45
CA GLU A 77 11.12 -3.45 10.66
C GLU A 77 9.73 -2.89 10.35
N THR A 78 9.64 -2.09 9.30
CA THR A 78 8.36 -1.52 8.89
C THR A 78 7.38 -2.64 8.54
N ILE A 79 7.82 -3.60 7.74
CA ILE A 79 6.97 -4.71 7.33
C ILE A 79 6.54 -5.55 8.52
N GLU A 80 7.43 -5.77 9.48
CA GLU A 80 7.09 -6.55 10.67
C GLU A 80 6.03 -5.87 11.53
N ASN A 81 5.96 -4.55 11.48
CA ASN A 81 5.05 -3.78 12.34
C ASN A 81 3.70 -3.50 11.72
N ILE A 82 3.46 -3.95 10.50
CA ILE A 82 2.16 -3.79 9.85
C ILE A 82 1.44 -5.13 9.78
N ASP A 83 0.14 -5.07 9.54
CA ASP A 83 -0.67 -6.27 9.39
C ASP A 83 -0.93 -6.58 7.91
N ILE A 84 -1.09 -5.54 7.11
CA ILE A 84 -1.34 -5.68 5.67
C ILE A 84 -0.42 -4.72 4.94
N ALA A 85 0.18 -5.17 3.85
CA ALA A 85 0.99 -4.32 3.00
C ALA A 85 0.19 -3.95 1.74
N VAL A 86 0.24 -2.68 1.36
CA VAL A 86 -0.33 -2.22 0.11
C VAL A 86 0.83 -1.67 -0.72
N LEU A 87 1.06 -2.27 -1.86
CA LEU A 87 2.11 -1.83 -2.77
C LEU A 87 1.47 -1.07 -3.93
N VAL A 88 1.74 0.21 -4.00
CA VAL A 88 1.23 1.05 -5.09
C VAL A 88 2.24 1.02 -6.22
N VAL A 89 1.79 0.58 -7.38
CA VAL A 89 2.63 0.56 -8.59
C VAL A 89 1.96 1.44 -9.64
N GLU A 90 2.77 2.06 -10.47
CA GLU A 90 2.22 2.83 -11.58
C GLU A 90 1.87 1.88 -12.71
N ASN A 91 0.75 2.17 -13.37
CA ASN A 91 0.31 1.34 -14.50
C ASN A 91 1.44 1.13 -15.51
N ASN A 92 1.69 -0.12 -15.83
CA ASN A 92 2.74 -0.55 -16.78
C ASN A 92 4.18 -0.44 -16.24
N GLU A 93 4.34 -0.22 -14.93
CA GLU A 93 5.67 -0.11 -14.31
C GLU A 93 5.83 -1.17 -13.23
N PHE A 94 6.64 -2.18 -13.50
CA PHE A 94 6.94 -3.22 -12.52
C PHE A 94 8.36 -3.70 -12.77
N ALA A 95 9.20 -3.54 -11.77
CA ALA A 95 10.62 -3.86 -11.94
C ALA A 95 11.18 -4.46 -10.65
N LYS A 96 12.49 -4.41 -10.52
CA LYS A 96 13.19 -5.04 -9.40
C LYS A 96 12.72 -4.54 -8.03
N PHE A 97 12.45 -3.25 -7.92
CA PHE A 97 11.98 -2.67 -6.66
C PHE A 97 10.72 -3.36 -6.15
N GLU A 98 9.73 -3.49 -7.03
CA GLU A 98 8.46 -4.11 -6.68
C GLU A 98 8.64 -5.59 -6.37
N SER A 99 9.41 -6.26 -7.20
CA SER A 99 9.66 -7.69 -7.02
C SER A 99 10.34 -7.98 -5.69
N GLU A 100 11.31 -7.17 -5.31
CA GLU A 100 12.02 -7.35 -4.04
C GLU A 100 11.13 -7.10 -2.85
N LEU A 101 10.26 -6.09 -2.92
CA LEU A 101 9.31 -5.83 -1.84
C LEU A 101 8.34 -6.98 -1.66
N ILE A 102 7.81 -7.50 -2.77
CA ILE A 102 6.89 -8.63 -2.71
C ILE A 102 7.57 -9.84 -2.08
N ASP A 103 8.83 -10.09 -2.44
CA ASP A 103 9.58 -11.20 -1.83
C ASP A 103 9.71 -11.01 -0.32
N LYS A 104 9.91 -9.79 0.13
CA LYS A 104 9.99 -9.51 1.56
C LYS A 104 8.65 -9.72 2.26
N PHE A 105 7.56 -9.28 1.65
CA PHE A 105 6.23 -9.53 2.22
C PHE A 105 6.00 -11.02 2.39
N LYS A 106 6.35 -11.79 1.38
CA LYS A 106 6.19 -13.24 1.44
C LYS A 106 7.07 -13.87 2.49
N SER A 107 8.33 -13.46 2.57
CA SER A 107 9.26 -14.04 3.52
C SER A 107 8.86 -13.75 4.97
N LEU A 108 8.19 -12.64 5.20
CA LEU A 108 7.73 -12.24 6.53
C LEU A 108 6.27 -12.63 6.77
N ASN A 109 5.69 -13.38 5.87
CA ASN A 109 4.31 -13.87 5.96
C ASN A 109 3.29 -12.76 6.12
N LYS A 110 3.49 -11.66 5.41
CA LYS A 110 2.56 -10.54 5.45
C LYS A 110 1.68 -10.57 4.21
N PRO A 111 0.36 -10.54 4.39
CA PRO A 111 -0.53 -10.42 3.25
C PRO A 111 -0.36 -9.06 2.60
N PHE A 112 -0.53 -9.01 1.30
CA PHE A 112 -0.36 -7.77 0.57
C PHE A 112 -1.33 -7.65 -0.60
N LEU A 113 -1.55 -6.42 -1.01
CA LEU A 113 -2.42 -6.07 -2.12
C LEU A 113 -1.68 -5.09 -3.02
N LEU A 114 -1.69 -5.35 -4.32
CA LEU A 114 -1.14 -4.40 -5.29
C LEU A 114 -2.23 -3.45 -5.74
N LEU A 115 -1.92 -2.16 -5.74
CA LEU A 115 -2.79 -1.16 -6.32
C LEU A 115 -2.09 -0.59 -7.55
N VAL A 116 -2.67 -0.85 -8.71
CA VAL A 116 -2.12 -0.35 -9.97
C VAL A 116 -2.75 1.01 -10.22
N ASN A 117 -1.97 2.05 -9.99
CA ASN A 117 -2.46 3.43 -10.04
C ASN A 117 -2.30 4.05 -11.43
N LYS A 118 -2.98 5.15 -11.65
CA LYS A 118 -2.93 5.92 -12.90
C LYS A 118 -3.49 5.17 -14.10
N CYS A 119 -4.46 4.30 -13.85
CA CYS A 119 -5.10 3.54 -14.92
C CYS A 119 -6.03 4.40 -15.78
N ASP A 120 -6.27 5.64 -15.40
CA ASP A 120 -7.04 6.59 -16.20
C ASP A 120 -6.21 7.19 -17.35
N LEU A 121 -4.88 7.10 -17.29
CA LEU A 121 -4.01 7.76 -18.25
C LEU A 121 -3.76 6.93 -19.51
N LYS A 122 -3.73 5.62 -19.38
CA LYS A 122 -3.48 4.74 -20.52
C LYS A 122 -3.90 3.32 -20.19
N GLU A 123 -4.04 2.53 -21.22
CA GLU A 123 -4.44 1.14 -21.05
C GLU A 123 -3.32 0.32 -20.42
N THR A 124 -3.70 -0.72 -19.72
CA THR A 124 -2.76 -1.63 -19.10
C THR A 124 -2.28 -2.63 -20.14
N LYS A 125 -0.98 -2.72 -20.29
CA LYS A 125 -0.37 -3.62 -21.28
C LYS A 125 -0.42 -5.07 -20.79
N SER A 126 -0.57 -5.99 -21.74
CA SER A 126 -0.63 -7.42 -21.39
C SER A 126 0.68 -7.92 -20.77
N GLU A 127 1.82 -7.38 -21.19
CA GLU A 127 3.09 -7.76 -20.58
C GLU A 127 3.13 -7.43 -19.09
N PHE A 128 2.63 -6.25 -18.74
CA PHE A 128 2.55 -5.83 -17.35
C PHE A 128 1.59 -6.72 -16.57
N LEU A 129 0.42 -7.00 -17.15
CA LEU A 129 -0.56 -7.87 -16.52
C LEU A 129 0.02 -9.25 -16.24
N ASN A 130 0.81 -9.79 -17.15
CA ASN A 130 1.44 -11.08 -16.93
C ASN A 130 2.38 -11.08 -15.73
N LEU A 131 3.03 -9.96 -15.47
CA LEU A 131 3.93 -9.85 -14.33
C LEU A 131 3.18 -9.81 -13.00
N ILE A 132 2.02 -9.17 -12.95
CA ILE A 132 1.29 -9.00 -11.69
C ILE A 132 0.19 -10.05 -11.49
N LYS A 133 -0.13 -10.80 -12.50
CA LYS A 133 -1.21 -11.79 -12.48
C LYS A 133 -1.14 -12.77 -11.29
N PRO A 134 0.05 -13.24 -10.86
CA PRO A 134 0.11 -14.14 -9.72
C PRO A 134 -0.32 -13.51 -8.39
N PHE A 135 -0.45 -12.20 -8.34
CA PHE A 135 -0.72 -11.48 -7.09
C PHE A 135 -2.12 -10.92 -7.10
N LYS A 136 -2.66 -10.68 -5.90
CA LYS A 136 -3.93 -9.98 -5.78
C LYS A 136 -3.69 -8.51 -6.12
N PHE A 137 -4.41 -8.00 -7.10
CA PHE A 137 -4.24 -6.60 -7.50
C PHE A 137 -5.58 -5.96 -7.85
N ILE A 138 -5.60 -4.64 -7.77
CA ILE A 138 -6.76 -3.84 -8.16
C ILE A 138 -6.25 -2.66 -8.97
N LYS A 139 -6.84 -2.47 -10.15
CA LYS A 139 -6.54 -1.30 -10.99
C LYS A 139 -7.31 -0.11 -10.46
N THR A 140 -6.64 1.02 -10.31
CA THR A 140 -7.25 2.19 -9.73
C THR A 140 -6.70 3.47 -10.36
N SER A 141 -7.29 4.58 -9.96
CA SER A 141 -6.79 5.91 -10.26
C SER A 141 -7.16 6.79 -9.08
N ALA A 142 -6.16 7.34 -8.41
CA ALA A 142 -6.42 8.26 -7.30
C ALA A 142 -7.15 9.49 -7.79
N LYS A 143 -6.97 9.84 -9.05
CA LYS A 143 -7.61 11.01 -9.64
C LYS A 143 -9.12 10.79 -9.86
N THR A 144 -9.49 9.63 -10.37
CA THR A 144 -10.90 9.35 -10.71
C THR A 144 -11.60 8.50 -9.66
N LYS A 145 -10.88 8.00 -8.67
CA LYS A 145 -11.40 7.10 -7.63
C LYS A 145 -11.87 5.77 -8.20
N LEU A 146 -11.26 5.36 -9.30
CA LEU A 146 -11.59 4.09 -9.95
C LEU A 146 -11.43 2.93 -8.97
N ASN A 147 -12.47 2.11 -8.83
CA ASN A 147 -12.45 0.89 -8.02
C ASN A 147 -12.17 1.11 -6.53
N LEU A 148 -12.45 2.32 -6.03
CA LEU A 148 -12.22 2.62 -4.61
C LEU A 148 -12.92 1.61 -3.70
N GLU A 149 -14.18 1.26 -4.00
CA GLU A 149 -14.91 0.30 -3.18
C GLU A 149 -14.26 -1.09 -3.20
N LEU A 150 -13.71 -1.47 -4.35
CA LEU A 150 -13.00 -2.75 -4.45
C LEU A 150 -11.75 -2.76 -3.57
N ILE A 151 -11.10 -1.62 -3.40
CA ILE A 151 -9.94 -1.52 -2.53
C ILE A 151 -10.36 -1.77 -1.08
N TYR A 152 -11.43 -1.13 -0.63
CA TYR A 152 -11.93 -1.34 0.73
C TYR A 152 -12.33 -2.79 0.94
N GLU A 153 -13.03 -3.36 -0.03
CA GLU A 153 -13.45 -4.76 0.05
C GLU A 153 -12.24 -5.69 0.09
N GLY A 154 -11.24 -5.40 -0.73
CA GLY A 154 -10.02 -6.21 -0.75
C GLY A 154 -9.29 -6.18 0.57
N LEU A 155 -9.19 -5.00 1.19
CA LEU A 155 -8.54 -4.88 2.48
C LEU A 155 -9.34 -5.61 3.57
N ALA A 156 -10.66 -5.49 3.54
CA ALA A 156 -11.51 -6.18 4.50
C ALA A 156 -11.37 -7.70 4.34
N GLU A 157 -11.34 -8.18 3.11
CA GLU A 157 -11.20 -9.61 2.84
C GLU A 157 -9.86 -10.14 3.34
N ILE A 158 -8.78 -9.39 3.08
CA ILE A 158 -7.46 -9.78 3.56
C ILE A 158 -7.43 -9.78 5.08
N SER A 159 -8.07 -8.82 5.72
CA SER A 159 -8.07 -8.74 7.18
C SER A 159 -8.73 -9.96 7.82
N LYS A 160 -9.70 -10.55 7.14
CA LYS A 160 -10.36 -11.76 7.66
C LYS A 160 -9.44 -12.96 7.66
N GLN A 161 -8.42 -12.95 6.81
CA GLN A 161 -7.45 -14.03 6.74
C GLN A 161 -6.38 -13.92 7.82
N ILE A 162 -6.30 -12.75 8.46
CA ILE A 162 -5.38 -12.56 9.57
C ILE A 162 -6.07 -13.14 10.79
N SER A 163 -5.78 -14.37 11.04
CA SER A 163 -6.42 -15.10 12.11
C SER A 163 -5.94 -14.62 13.47
N HIS A 164 -6.83 -14.62 14.39
CA HIS A 164 -6.58 -14.17 15.73
C HIS A 164 -6.68 -15.28 16.72
#